data_57c1860018023937c2826668a0a42b7b
#
_entry.id   57c1860018023937c2826668a0a42b7b
#
_cell.length_a   1.000
_cell.length_b   1.000
_cell.length_c   1.000
_cell.angle_alpha   90.00
_cell.angle_beta   90.00
_cell.angle_gamma   90.00
#
_symmetry.space_group_name_H-M   'P 1'
#
loop_
_entity.id
_entity.type
_entity.pdbx_description
1 polymer ?
#
loop_
_entity_poly.entity_id
_entity_poly.type
_entity_poly.pdbx_seq_one_letter_code
_entity_poly.pdbx_strand_id
1 'polypeptide(L)'
;MPVHKKKRHFELGRMPTNTKLGAKKITLVRGRGGNFKHRALRIDAGTFSWGSESISRKTRVLDVVYNATNNELVRTKTLVKNAIVRIDATPFRQWYLKHYEIGRAHV
;
A
#
# COMPACT_ATOMS: atom_id res chain seq x y z
N MET A 1 -11.96 -23.71 38.56
CA MET A 1 -11.41 -23.05 37.39
C MET A 1 -12.42 -23.08 36.26
N PRO A 2 -12.79 -21.93 35.75
CA PRO A 2 -13.81 -21.93 34.73
C PRO A 2 -13.26 -22.51 33.41
N VAL A 3 -13.98 -23.46 32.87
CA VAL A 3 -13.66 -24.06 31.58
C VAL A 3 -13.87 -23.05 30.48
N HIS A 4 -14.76 -22.09 30.71
CA HIS A 4 -15.14 -21.07 29.74
C HIS A 4 -14.67 -19.69 30.19
N LYS A 5 -13.37 -19.51 30.25
CA LYS A 5 -12.82 -18.22 30.60
C LYS A 5 -13.14 -17.22 29.51
N LYS A 6 -13.73 -16.10 29.88
CA LYS A 6 -14.02 -15.02 28.93
C LYS A 6 -12.72 -14.39 28.42
N LYS A 7 -12.61 -14.22 27.12
CA LYS A 7 -11.46 -13.54 26.51
C LYS A 7 -11.30 -12.14 27.05
N ARG A 8 -10.07 -11.80 27.39
CA ARG A 8 -9.77 -10.44 27.82
C ARG A 8 -9.64 -9.53 26.62
N HIS A 9 -9.85 -8.23 26.85
CA HIS A 9 -9.80 -7.24 25.77
C HIS A 9 -8.45 -7.23 25.04
N PHE A 10 -7.35 -7.46 25.78
CA PHE A 10 -6.03 -7.47 25.16
C PHE A 10 -5.82 -8.68 24.23
N GLU A 11 -6.65 -9.68 24.33
CA GLU A 11 -6.62 -10.86 23.45
C GLU A 11 -7.46 -10.64 22.20
N LEU A 12 -7.98 -9.42 22.02
CA LEU A 12 -8.85 -9.07 20.91
C LEU A 12 -8.15 -9.21 19.56
N GLY A 13 -8.74 -10.01 18.71
CA GLY A 13 -8.38 -10.02 17.30
C GLY A 13 -9.27 -9.05 16.54
N ARG A 14 -8.82 -8.61 15.39
CA ARG A 14 -9.61 -7.76 14.50
C ARG A 14 -9.65 -8.38 13.12
N MET A 15 -10.75 -8.11 12.43
CA MET A 15 -10.87 -8.57 11.05
C MET A 15 -9.81 -7.90 10.17
N PRO A 16 -9.24 -8.62 9.20
CA PRO A 16 -8.29 -8.00 8.27
C PRO A 16 -8.96 -6.87 7.51
N THR A 17 -8.20 -5.81 7.28
CA THR A 17 -8.71 -4.62 6.59
C THR A 17 -9.02 -4.89 5.13
N ASN A 18 -8.26 -5.80 4.50
CA ASN A 18 -8.41 -6.13 3.08
C ASN A 18 -8.41 -4.88 2.21
N THR A 19 -7.37 -4.07 2.37
CA THR A 19 -7.24 -2.79 1.65
C THR A 19 -7.35 -3.01 0.14
N LYS A 20 -8.22 -2.23 -0.50
CA LYS A 20 -8.47 -2.35 -1.94
C LYS A 20 -8.11 -1.08 -2.68
N LEU A 21 -7.92 -1.21 -3.98
CA LEU A 21 -7.73 -0.05 -4.84
C LEU A 21 -9.07 0.68 -5.01
N GLY A 22 -9.04 1.99 -4.89
CA GLY A 22 -10.22 2.81 -5.06
C GLY A 22 -10.04 4.16 -4.41
N ALA A 23 -11.10 4.95 -4.36
CA ALA A 23 -11.07 6.27 -3.75
C ALA A 23 -10.59 6.16 -2.30
N LYS A 24 -9.67 7.01 -1.91
CA LYS A 24 -9.03 6.96 -0.60
C LYS A 24 -10.06 6.99 0.53
N LYS A 25 -9.97 6.01 1.42
CA LYS A 25 -10.79 5.95 2.62
C LYS A 25 -9.96 5.39 3.76
N ILE A 26 -9.81 6.18 4.82
CA ILE A 26 -9.02 5.80 5.99
C ILE A 26 -9.92 5.88 7.21
N THR A 27 -9.89 4.84 8.03
CA THR A 27 -10.66 4.76 9.26
C THR A 27 -9.73 4.74 10.45
N LEU A 28 -10.12 5.42 11.52
CA LEU A 28 -9.40 5.38 12.79
C LEU A 28 -9.84 4.17 13.60
N VAL A 29 -8.87 3.45 14.14
CA VAL A 29 -9.12 2.32 15.03
C VAL A 29 -8.47 2.61 16.37
N ARG A 30 -9.25 2.52 17.43
CA ARG A 30 -8.75 2.75 18.79
C ARG A 30 -7.84 1.59 19.20
N GLY A 31 -6.63 1.92 19.64
CA GLY A 31 -5.69 0.96 20.17
C GLY A 31 -5.59 1.05 21.68
N ARG A 32 -4.70 0.25 22.22
CA ARG A 32 -4.45 0.22 23.67
C ARG A 32 -3.86 1.55 24.13
N GLY A 33 -4.21 1.98 25.32
CA GLY A 33 -3.68 3.18 25.94
C GLY A 33 -4.21 4.47 25.37
N GLY A 34 -5.38 4.44 24.74
CA GLY A 34 -5.97 5.62 24.12
C GLY A 34 -5.33 6.03 22.82
N ASN A 35 -4.48 5.18 22.25
CA ASN A 35 -3.85 5.42 20.96
C ASN A 35 -4.78 5.07 19.81
N PHE A 36 -4.60 5.74 18.69
CA PHE A 36 -5.38 5.49 17.49
C PHE A 36 -4.46 5.11 16.35
N LYS A 37 -4.91 4.17 15.55
CA LYS A 37 -4.20 3.74 14.35
C LYS A 37 -5.06 4.03 13.13
N HIS A 38 -4.40 4.41 12.05
CA HIS A 38 -5.09 4.66 10.79
C HIS A 38 -5.13 3.39 9.96
N ARG A 39 -6.33 2.98 9.56
CA ARG A 39 -6.52 1.81 8.71
C ARG A 39 -7.03 2.26 7.36
N ALA A 40 -6.22 2.07 6.33
CA ALA A 40 -6.62 2.37 4.97
C ALA A 40 -7.54 1.26 4.46
N LEU A 41 -8.79 1.58 4.21
CA LEU A 41 -9.74 0.65 3.62
C LEU A 41 -9.64 0.64 2.11
N ARG A 42 -9.37 1.80 1.52
CA ARG A 42 -9.12 1.96 0.09
C ARG A 42 -8.05 3.00 -0.11
N ILE A 43 -7.16 2.76 -1.05
CA ILE A 43 -6.14 3.72 -1.44
C ILE A 43 -5.97 3.67 -2.96
N ASP A 44 -5.52 4.78 -3.53
CA ASP A 44 -5.32 4.88 -4.96
C ASP A 44 -3.90 5.30 -5.33
N ALA A 45 -3.10 5.69 -4.37
CA ALA A 45 -1.76 6.17 -4.62
C ALA A 45 -0.82 5.78 -3.49
N GLY A 46 0.46 5.80 -3.78
CA GLY A 46 1.49 5.51 -2.79
C GLY A 46 2.83 6.00 -3.26
N THR A 47 3.83 5.93 -2.38
CA THR A 47 5.21 6.28 -2.71
C THR A 47 5.94 5.03 -3.18
N PHE A 48 6.56 5.12 -4.35
CA PHE A 48 7.31 4.02 -4.93
C PHE A 48 8.74 4.46 -5.21
N SER A 49 9.65 3.51 -5.04
CA SER A 49 11.07 3.75 -5.26
C SER A 49 11.53 3.04 -6.53
N TRP A 50 12.31 3.76 -7.33
CA TRP A 50 13.00 3.17 -8.47
C TRP A 50 14.43 2.90 -8.02
N GLY A 51 14.70 1.66 -7.64
CA GLY A 51 15.95 1.28 -6.99
C GLY A 51 17.21 1.57 -7.80
N SER A 52 17.18 1.28 -9.10
CA SER A 52 18.35 1.48 -9.96
C SER A 52 18.71 2.96 -10.13
N GLU A 53 17.73 3.84 -10.06
CA GLU A 53 17.93 5.28 -10.20
C GLU A 53 17.94 6.01 -8.85
N SER A 54 17.70 5.27 -7.77
CA SER A 54 17.71 5.78 -6.39
C SER A 54 16.79 6.98 -6.17
N ILE A 55 15.60 6.93 -6.76
CA ILE A 55 14.58 7.96 -6.57
C ILE A 55 13.29 7.36 -6.06
N SER A 56 12.52 8.19 -5.35
CA SER A 56 11.20 7.81 -4.87
C SER A 56 10.21 8.90 -5.26
N ARG A 57 9.03 8.50 -5.72
CA ARG A 57 7.98 9.44 -6.10
C ARG A 57 6.62 8.87 -5.73
N LYS A 58 5.72 9.77 -5.35
CA LYS A 58 4.33 9.40 -5.12
C LYS A 58 3.62 9.29 -6.45
N THR A 59 2.94 8.17 -6.66
CA THR A 59 2.25 7.94 -7.93
C THR A 59 1.00 7.09 -7.70
N ARG A 60 0.14 7.05 -8.71
CA ARG A 60 -1.11 6.30 -8.65
C ARG A 60 -0.85 4.82 -8.88
N VAL A 61 -1.62 3.99 -8.20
CA VAL A 61 -1.64 2.56 -8.44
C VAL A 61 -2.75 2.26 -9.44
N LEU A 62 -2.40 1.69 -10.58
CA LEU A 62 -3.36 1.43 -11.64
C LEU A 62 -4.07 0.09 -11.46
N ASP A 63 -3.34 -0.94 -11.08
CA ASP A 63 -3.90 -2.27 -10.95
C ASP A 63 -3.00 -3.18 -10.12
N VAL A 64 -3.57 -4.27 -9.60
CA VAL A 64 -2.81 -5.35 -8.98
C VAL A 64 -2.61 -6.42 -10.04
N VAL A 65 -1.34 -6.75 -10.32
CA VAL A 65 -0.98 -7.68 -11.40
C VAL A 65 -0.82 -9.09 -10.89
N TYR A 66 -0.22 -9.26 -9.71
CA TYR A 66 0.10 -10.58 -9.19
C TYR A 66 0.18 -10.56 -7.67
N ASN A 67 -0.24 -11.67 -7.06
CA ASN A 67 -0.10 -11.87 -5.63
C ASN A 67 0.22 -13.33 -5.37
N ALA A 68 1.38 -13.59 -4.78
CA ALA A 68 1.84 -14.95 -4.51
C ALA A 68 0.98 -15.67 -3.47
N THR A 69 0.30 -14.93 -2.62
CA THR A 69 -0.50 -15.50 -1.54
C THR A 69 -1.80 -16.11 -2.06
N ASN A 70 -2.51 -15.39 -2.92
CA ASN A 70 -3.82 -15.82 -3.38
C ASN A 70 -4.22 -15.08 -4.64
N ASN A 71 -4.66 -15.82 -5.66
CA ASN A 71 -5.14 -15.25 -6.92
C ASN A 71 -6.42 -14.44 -6.75
N GLU A 72 -7.24 -14.76 -5.75
CA GLU A 72 -8.43 -13.98 -5.47
C GLU A 72 -8.14 -12.56 -5.06
N LEU A 73 -7.00 -12.34 -4.38
CA LEU A 73 -6.58 -11.00 -4.01
C LEU A 73 -6.26 -10.16 -5.23
N VAL A 74 -5.77 -10.77 -6.30
CA VAL A 74 -5.55 -10.08 -7.57
C VAL A 74 -6.89 -9.71 -8.19
N ARG A 75 -7.82 -10.66 -8.22
CA ARG A 75 -9.15 -10.47 -8.82
C ARG A 75 -9.93 -9.36 -8.12
N THR A 76 -9.87 -9.32 -6.78
CA THR A 76 -10.58 -8.32 -5.98
C THR A 76 -9.77 -7.04 -5.80
N LYS A 77 -8.56 -6.98 -6.35
CA LYS A 77 -7.66 -5.82 -6.27
C LYS A 77 -7.33 -5.44 -4.84
N THR A 78 -7.09 -6.46 -4.01
CA THR A 78 -6.72 -6.27 -2.62
C THR A 78 -5.21 -6.10 -2.50
N LEU A 79 -4.80 -5.10 -1.70
CA LEU A 79 -3.39 -4.78 -1.48
C LEU A 79 -2.90 -5.44 -0.20
N VAL A 80 -1.86 -6.25 -0.32
CA VAL A 80 -1.16 -6.83 0.82
C VAL A 80 0.33 -6.74 0.57
N LYS A 81 1.12 -7.00 1.61
CA LYS A 81 2.56 -7.02 1.47
C LYS A 81 2.96 -8.03 0.38
N ASN A 82 3.89 -7.65 -0.47
CA ASN A 82 4.41 -8.42 -1.61
C ASN A 82 3.46 -8.52 -2.81
N ALA A 83 2.36 -7.77 -2.82
CA ALA A 83 1.54 -7.66 -4.01
C ALA A 83 2.33 -6.93 -5.10
N ILE A 84 2.27 -7.43 -6.31
CA ILE A 84 2.90 -6.77 -7.46
C ILE A 84 1.83 -5.95 -8.16
N VAL A 85 2.06 -4.65 -8.25
CA VAL A 85 1.08 -3.71 -8.78
C VAL A 85 1.65 -2.99 -10.00
N ARG A 86 0.75 -2.49 -10.83
CA ARG A 86 1.11 -1.62 -11.94
C ARG A 86 0.80 -0.19 -11.54
N ILE A 87 1.79 0.68 -11.69
CA ILE A 87 1.66 2.08 -11.28
C ILE A 87 1.80 3.00 -12.49
N ASP A 88 1.34 4.24 -12.31
CA ASP A 88 1.55 5.28 -13.30
C ASP A 88 3.01 5.73 -13.26
N ALA A 89 3.73 5.52 -14.33
CA ALA A 89 5.15 5.84 -14.41
C ALA A 89 5.44 7.29 -14.78
N THR A 90 4.41 8.11 -14.95
CA THR A 90 4.58 9.51 -15.37
C THR A 90 5.57 10.29 -14.52
N PRO A 91 5.50 10.26 -13.17
CA PRO A 91 6.47 10.99 -12.36
C PRO A 91 7.92 10.52 -12.56
N PHE A 92 8.11 9.22 -12.73
CA PHE A 92 9.44 8.65 -12.98
C PHE A 92 9.93 8.97 -14.37
N ARG A 93 9.04 8.93 -15.35
CA ARG A 93 9.37 9.28 -16.73
C ARG A 93 9.77 10.74 -16.85
N GLN A 94 9.05 11.63 -16.18
CA GLN A 94 9.39 13.04 -16.15
C GLN A 94 10.76 13.27 -15.56
N TRP A 95 11.06 12.61 -14.43
CA TRP A 95 12.37 12.71 -13.81
C TRP A 95 13.47 12.16 -14.73
N TYR A 96 13.23 11.02 -15.34
CA TYR A 96 14.20 10.36 -16.21
C TYR A 96 14.55 11.23 -17.41
N LEU A 97 13.55 11.73 -18.10
CA LEU A 97 13.76 12.59 -19.25
C LEU A 97 14.51 13.88 -18.87
N LYS A 98 14.10 14.51 -17.79
CA LYS A 98 14.72 15.73 -17.31
C LYS A 98 16.19 15.49 -16.91
N HIS A 99 16.45 14.41 -16.22
CA HIS A 99 17.79 14.08 -15.75
C HIS A 99 18.74 13.76 -16.90
N TYR A 100 18.35 12.90 -17.79
CA TYR A 100 19.20 12.47 -18.91
C TYR A 100 19.26 13.49 -20.02
N GLU A 101 18.20 14.24 -20.23
CA GLU A 101 18.20 15.30 -21.22
C GLU A 101 19.17 16.42 -20.84
N ILE A 102 19.17 16.81 -19.58
CA ILE A 102 20.12 17.80 -19.04
C ILE A 102 21.55 17.28 -19.20
N GLY A 103 21.76 16.00 -18.89
CA GLY A 103 23.06 15.35 -19.04
C GLY A 103 23.56 15.39 -20.48
N ARG A 104 22.67 15.18 -21.44
CA ARG A 104 22.99 15.25 -22.88
C ARG A 104 23.35 16.65 -23.32
N ALA A 105 22.69 17.64 -22.73
CA ALA A 105 22.95 19.04 -23.08
C ALA A 105 24.36 19.49 -22.70
N HIS A 106 24.99 18.80 -21.77
CA HIS A 106 26.34 19.13 -21.31
C HIS A 106 27.44 18.30 -21.96
N VAL A 107 27.09 17.45 -22.89
CA VAL A 107 28.07 16.61 -23.58
C VAL A 107 28.65 17.26 -24.86
#